data_c0d9b2581193620f549f28bbf05be27f
#
_entry.id   c0d9b2581193620f549f28bbf05be27f
#
_cell.length_a   1.000
_cell.length_b   1.000
_cell.length_c   1.000
_cell.angle_alpha   90.00
_cell.angle_beta   90.00
_cell.angle_gamma   90.00
#
_symmetry.space_group_name_H-M   'P 1'
#
loop_
_entity.id
_entity.type
_entity.pdbx_description
1 polymer ?
#
loop_
_entity_poly.entity_id
_entity_poly.type
_entity_poly.pdbx_seq_one_letter_code
_entity_poly.pdbx_strand_id
1 'polypeptide(L)'
;MLEVLTPAPGAEALIAAVQSGADAVCIRFGGAGARGFTQSEFARSVRYCRIRGCRVYAELDTLVADSEMGAAADFVRSACEAGVDAVIAEDWGFIAAARAVAPLMRVFAGPRLGIHNAAGLEAAAQLGVARVMLPAELPMEDIAALARRSSVELGVTVQGALCSSLSLIHI
;
A
#
# COMPACT_ATOMS: atom_id res chain seq x y z
N MET A 1 -7.59 9.07 -14.51
CA MET A 1 -8.53 9.57 -13.49
C MET A 1 -7.75 9.74 -12.21
N LEU A 2 -7.91 10.86 -11.49
CA LEU A 2 -7.29 11.07 -10.18
C LEU A 2 -8.00 10.22 -9.13
N GLU A 3 -7.26 9.64 -8.19
CA GLU A 3 -7.80 8.84 -7.08
C GLU A 3 -7.38 9.44 -5.75
N VAL A 4 -8.34 9.66 -4.86
CA VAL A 4 -8.10 10.11 -3.49
C VAL A 4 -8.04 8.87 -2.58
N LEU A 5 -6.81 8.54 -2.15
CA LEU A 5 -6.53 7.46 -1.21
C LEU A 5 -6.35 8.02 0.20
N THR A 6 -7.06 7.46 1.17
CA THR A 6 -7.00 7.89 2.57
C THR A 6 -6.61 6.71 3.48
N PRO A 7 -5.59 6.84 4.34
CA PRO A 7 -5.29 5.83 5.34
C PRO A 7 -6.39 5.79 6.42
N ALA A 8 -6.78 4.59 6.81
CA ALA A 8 -7.81 4.36 7.82
C ALA A 8 -7.26 3.46 8.95
N PRO A 9 -6.80 4.03 10.07
CA PRO A 9 -6.22 3.26 11.17
C PRO A 9 -7.23 2.46 11.99
N GLY A 10 -8.52 2.64 11.75
CA GLY A 10 -9.61 1.94 12.45
C GLY A 10 -10.95 2.14 11.78
N ALA A 11 -11.98 1.44 12.26
CA ALA A 11 -13.30 1.42 11.65
C ALA A 11 -13.98 2.79 11.57
N GLU A 12 -13.84 3.63 12.60
CA GLU A 12 -14.41 4.98 12.61
C GLU A 12 -13.79 5.87 11.53
N ALA A 13 -12.45 5.85 11.43
CA ALA A 13 -11.73 6.62 10.40
C ALA A 13 -12.08 6.12 8.98
N LEU A 14 -12.26 4.81 8.81
CA LEU A 14 -12.70 4.22 7.55
C LEU A 14 -14.08 4.72 7.15
N ILE A 15 -15.04 4.69 8.08
CA ILE A 15 -16.40 5.18 7.83
C ILE A 15 -16.37 6.66 7.46
N ALA A 16 -15.62 7.47 8.21
CA ALA A 16 -15.47 8.90 7.94
C ALA A 16 -14.85 9.16 6.55
N ALA A 17 -13.78 8.44 6.18
CA ALA A 17 -13.14 8.56 4.87
C ALA A 17 -14.12 8.25 3.72
N VAL A 18 -14.83 7.13 3.82
CA VAL A 18 -15.81 6.70 2.80
C VAL A 18 -16.96 7.70 2.68
N GLN A 19 -17.48 8.19 3.81
CA GLN A 19 -18.57 9.19 3.82
C GLN A 19 -18.11 10.56 3.29
N SER A 20 -16.83 10.87 3.43
CA SER A 20 -16.24 12.10 2.90
C SER A 20 -15.85 12.02 1.42
N GLY A 21 -16.11 10.88 0.77
CA GLY A 21 -15.92 10.73 -0.68
C GLY A 21 -14.52 10.23 -1.08
N ALA A 22 -13.81 9.52 -0.20
CA ALA A 22 -12.57 8.85 -0.60
C ALA A 22 -12.84 7.79 -1.68
N ASP A 23 -12.04 7.78 -2.75
CA ASP A 23 -12.13 6.77 -3.81
C ASP A 23 -11.54 5.43 -3.37
N ALA A 24 -10.57 5.48 -2.45
CA ALA A 24 -9.93 4.31 -1.88
C ALA A 24 -9.52 4.55 -0.43
N VAL A 25 -9.48 3.48 0.36
CA VAL A 25 -8.92 3.48 1.72
C VAL A 25 -7.78 2.49 1.83
N CYS A 26 -6.73 2.87 2.58
CA CYS A 26 -5.65 1.99 2.94
C CYS A 26 -5.82 1.53 4.39
N ILE A 27 -5.80 0.22 4.61
CA ILE A 27 -6.00 -0.39 5.93
C ILE A 27 -4.90 -1.40 6.23
N ARG A 28 -4.51 -1.46 7.50
CA ARG A 28 -3.57 -2.45 8.04
C ARG A 28 -4.34 -3.49 8.83
N PHE A 29 -3.97 -4.76 8.65
CA PHE A 29 -4.49 -5.83 9.48
C PHE A 29 -3.42 -6.91 9.70
N GLY A 30 -3.53 -7.64 10.78
CA GLY A 30 -2.66 -8.79 11.05
C GLY A 30 -1.20 -8.39 11.30
N GLY A 31 -0.74 -8.58 12.52
CA GLY A 31 0.64 -8.36 12.93
C GLY A 31 0.72 -8.28 14.45
N ALA A 32 1.70 -8.91 15.07
CA ALA A 32 1.93 -8.83 16.49
C ALA A 32 2.25 -7.38 16.88
N GLY A 33 1.35 -6.74 17.63
CA GLY A 33 1.53 -5.38 18.14
C GLY A 33 1.03 -4.24 17.25
N ALA A 34 0.50 -4.51 16.07
CA ALA A 34 -0.02 -3.47 15.19
C ALA A 34 -1.36 -2.91 15.69
N ARG A 35 -1.47 -1.59 15.77
CA ARG A 35 -2.76 -0.90 15.82
C ARG A 35 -3.42 -1.07 14.46
N GLY A 36 -4.34 -2.03 14.32
CA GLY A 36 -4.99 -2.34 13.06
C GLY A 36 -6.28 -3.13 13.28
N PHE A 37 -6.90 -3.50 12.20
CA PHE A 37 -8.13 -4.27 12.21
C PHE A 37 -7.87 -5.73 12.62
N THR A 38 -8.74 -6.29 13.42
CA THR A 38 -8.84 -7.75 13.57
C THR A 38 -9.31 -8.36 12.24
N GLN A 39 -9.09 -9.66 12.03
CA GLN A 39 -9.48 -10.33 10.79
C GLN A 39 -10.99 -10.19 10.49
N SER A 40 -11.82 -10.27 11.52
CA SER A 40 -13.28 -10.11 11.38
C SER A 40 -13.71 -8.67 11.06
N GLU A 41 -13.02 -7.69 11.64
CA GLU A 41 -13.23 -6.27 11.32
C GLU A 41 -12.74 -5.94 9.91
N PHE A 42 -11.63 -6.52 9.50
CA PHE A 42 -11.08 -6.36 8.16
C PHE A 42 -12.09 -6.79 7.08
N ALA A 43 -12.61 -8.01 7.16
CA ALA A 43 -13.58 -8.52 6.21
C ALA A 43 -14.87 -7.66 6.16
N ARG A 44 -15.35 -7.21 7.33
CA ARG A 44 -16.51 -6.30 7.41
C ARG A 44 -16.21 -4.94 6.77
N SER A 45 -15.02 -4.42 6.98
CA SER A 45 -14.57 -3.14 6.43
C SER A 45 -14.47 -3.18 4.91
N VAL A 46 -13.89 -4.25 4.36
CA VAL A 46 -13.84 -4.46 2.91
C VAL A 46 -15.25 -4.49 2.32
N ARG A 47 -16.16 -5.25 2.92
CA ARG A 47 -17.56 -5.31 2.47
C ARG A 47 -18.26 -3.96 2.54
N TYR A 48 -18.04 -3.19 3.62
CA TYR A 48 -18.61 -1.84 3.79
C TYR A 48 -18.17 -0.89 2.68
N CYS A 49 -16.88 -0.89 2.34
CA CYS A 49 -16.30 -0.07 1.28
C CYS A 49 -16.84 -0.48 -0.10
N ARG A 50 -16.84 -1.77 -0.42
CA ARG A 50 -17.31 -2.30 -1.70
C ARG A 50 -18.76 -1.90 -2.02
N ILE A 51 -19.67 -2.01 -1.05
CA ILE A 51 -21.08 -1.62 -1.24
C ILE A 51 -21.19 -0.13 -1.59
N ARG A 52 -20.19 0.69 -1.22
CA ARG A 52 -20.17 2.15 -1.47
C ARG A 52 -19.28 2.56 -2.64
N GLY A 53 -18.74 1.59 -3.38
CA GLY A 53 -17.85 1.86 -4.52
C GLY A 53 -16.46 2.36 -4.14
N CYS A 54 -16.08 2.28 -2.86
CA CYS A 54 -14.76 2.65 -2.38
C CYS A 54 -13.82 1.44 -2.44
N ARG A 55 -12.64 1.61 -3.04
CA ARG A 55 -11.61 0.56 -3.12
C ARG A 55 -10.90 0.39 -1.78
N VAL A 56 -10.38 -0.82 -1.55
CA VAL A 56 -9.66 -1.14 -0.33
C VAL A 56 -8.28 -1.69 -0.67
N TYR A 57 -7.25 -1.09 -0.09
CA TYR A 57 -5.88 -1.54 -0.20
C TYR A 57 -5.40 -2.03 1.16
N ALA A 58 -4.86 -3.24 1.20
CA ALA A 58 -4.27 -3.81 2.40
C ALA A 58 -2.78 -3.48 2.46
N GLU A 59 -2.31 -2.87 3.53
CA GLU A 59 -0.92 -2.45 3.68
C GLU A 59 -0.17 -3.36 4.65
N LEU A 60 1.00 -3.86 4.20
CA LEU A 60 2.03 -4.43 5.05
C LEU A 60 3.18 -3.43 5.12
N ASP A 61 3.22 -2.67 6.20
CA ASP A 61 4.09 -1.50 6.38
C ASP A 61 5.42 -1.79 7.11
N THR A 62 5.85 -3.05 7.12
CA THR A 62 7.07 -3.50 7.77
C THR A 62 8.04 -4.13 6.77
N LEU A 63 9.32 -4.10 7.11
CA LEU A 63 10.31 -4.98 6.49
C LEU A 63 10.02 -6.42 6.95
N VAL A 64 10.23 -7.37 6.06
CA VAL A 64 9.89 -8.78 6.30
C VAL A 64 11.17 -9.60 6.38
N ALA A 65 11.47 -10.13 7.56
CA ALA A 65 12.59 -11.06 7.73
C ALA A 65 12.27 -12.43 7.10
N ASP A 66 13.29 -13.21 6.76
CA ASP A 66 13.11 -14.56 6.18
C ASP A 66 12.19 -15.46 7.02
N SER A 67 12.29 -15.35 8.36
CA SER A 67 11.42 -16.09 9.29
C SER A 67 9.95 -15.66 9.26
N GLU A 68 9.64 -14.49 8.71
CA GLU A 68 8.30 -13.88 8.66
C GLU A 68 7.65 -14.03 7.28
N MET A 69 8.40 -14.49 6.26
CA MET A 69 7.90 -14.62 4.89
C MET A 69 6.67 -15.52 4.79
N GLY A 70 6.57 -16.57 5.65
CA GLY A 70 5.37 -17.40 5.73
C GLY A 70 4.13 -16.61 6.16
N ALA A 71 4.27 -15.80 7.22
CA ALA A 71 3.18 -14.94 7.72
C ALA A 71 2.81 -13.85 6.69
N ALA A 72 3.79 -13.31 5.98
CA ALA A 72 3.56 -12.35 4.90
C ALA A 72 2.78 -12.97 3.73
N ALA A 73 3.07 -14.23 3.38
CA ALA A 73 2.30 -14.98 2.39
C ALA A 73 0.85 -15.22 2.84
N ASP A 74 0.63 -15.55 4.12
CA ASP A 74 -0.71 -15.73 4.70
C ASP A 74 -1.49 -14.41 4.73
N PHE A 75 -0.80 -13.28 4.98
CA PHE A 75 -1.39 -11.95 4.84
C PHE A 75 -1.95 -11.73 3.43
N VAL A 76 -1.19 -12.04 2.39
CA VAL A 76 -1.64 -11.90 1.00
C VAL A 76 -2.84 -12.79 0.71
N ARG A 77 -2.85 -14.06 1.18
CA ARG A 77 -3.99 -14.95 1.01
C ARG A 77 -5.25 -14.39 1.68
N SER A 78 -5.12 -13.94 2.94
CA SER A 78 -6.23 -13.34 3.68
C SER A 78 -6.76 -12.06 3.02
N ALA A 79 -5.88 -11.25 2.45
CA ALA A 79 -6.25 -10.07 1.69
C ALA A 79 -7.05 -10.43 0.41
N CYS A 80 -6.60 -11.47 -0.32
CA CYS A 80 -7.31 -12.00 -1.47
C CYS A 80 -8.70 -12.53 -1.11
N GLU A 81 -8.80 -13.34 -0.05
CA GLU A 81 -10.06 -13.92 0.43
C GLU A 81 -11.06 -12.84 0.86
N ALA A 82 -10.59 -11.80 1.51
CA ALA A 82 -11.41 -10.65 1.88
C ALA A 82 -11.86 -9.82 0.66
N GLY A 83 -11.17 -9.97 -0.47
CA GLY A 83 -11.48 -9.29 -1.72
C GLY A 83 -11.00 -7.84 -1.77
N VAL A 84 -9.81 -7.55 -1.26
CA VAL A 84 -9.18 -6.23 -1.45
C VAL A 84 -8.79 -6.01 -2.91
N ASP A 85 -8.67 -4.74 -3.30
CA ASP A 85 -8.36 -4.36 -4.68
C ASP A 85 -6.85 -4.37 -4.97
N ALA A 86 -6.02 -4.19 -3.93
CA ALA A 86 -4.56 -4.26 -4.02
C ALA A 86 -3.92 -4.50 -2.64
N VAL A 87 -2.63 -4.90 -2.65
CA VAL A 87 -1.76 -4.84 -1.48
C VAL A 87 -0.69 -3.77 -1.67
N ILE A 88 -0.36 -3.04 -0.58
CA ILE A 88 0.75 -2.08 -0.54
C ILE A 88 1.91 -2.73 0.20
N ALA A 89 3.08 -2.72 -0.40
CA ALA A 89 4.30 -3.36 0.07
C ALA A 89 5.40 -2.34 0.34
N GLU A 90 6.08 -2.47 1.46
CA GLU A 90 7.23 -1.66 1.86
C GLU A 90 8.55 -2.45 1.83
N ASP A 91 8.52 -3.63 1.19
CA ASP A 91 9.65 -4.55 1.13
C ASP A 91 9.69 -5.25 -0.24
N TRP A 92 10.89 -5.31 -0.85
CA TRP A 92 11.08 -5.93 -2.18
C TRP A 92 10.86 -7.45 -2.17
N GLY A 93 11.29 -8.12 -1.10
CA GLY A 93 11.08 -9.56 -0.93
C GLY A 93 9.59 -9.88 -0.80
N PHE A 94 8.86 -9.04 -0.06
CA PHE A 94 7.40 -9.16 0.05
C PHE A 94 6.70 -8.96 -1.29
N ILE A 95 7.14 -8.01 -2.15
CA ILE A 95 6.59 -7.86 -3.50
C ILE A 95 6.72 -9.15 -4.29
N ALA A 96 7.91 -9.76 -4.28
CA ALA A 96 8.17 -11.02 -4.98
C ALA A 96 7.29 -12.16 -4.44
N ALA A 97 7.16 -12.27 -3.10
CA ALA A 97 6.31 -13.27 -2.45
C ALA A 97 4.82 -13.04 -2.78
N ALA A 98 4.34 -11.81 -2.73
CA ALA A 98 2.95 -11.48 -3.06
C ALA A 98 2.60 -11.86 -4.51
N ARG A 99 3.51 -11.61 -5.45
CA ARG A 99 3.36 -12.02 -6.85
C ARG A 99 3.35 -13.54 -7.03
N ALA A 100 4.16 -14.26 -6.26
CA ALA A 100 4.19 -15.72 -6.30
C ALA A 100 2.91 -16.35 -5.70
N VAL A 101 2.38 -15.79 -4.60
CA VAL A 101 1.19 -16.29 -3.89
C VAL A 101 -0.10 -15.93 -4.63
N ALA A 102 -0.19 -14.71 -5.15
CA ALA A 102 -1.40 -14.18 -5.78
C ALA A 102 -1.05 -13.41 -7.07
N PRO A 103 -0.78 -14.11 -8.19
CA PRO A 103 -0.33 -13.50 -9.45
C PRO A 103 -1.28 -12.45 -10.02
N LEU A 104 -2.57 -12.54 -9.71
CA LEU A 104 -3.60 -11.61 -10.19
C LEU A 104 -3.83 -10.42 -9.24
N MET A 105 -3.32 -10.47 -8.01
CA MET A 105 -3.42 -9.36 -7.07
C MET A 105 -2.58 -8.18 -7.56
N ARG A 106 -3.17 -7.00 -7.55
CA ARG A 106 -2.40 -5.76 -7.79
C ARG A 106 -1.48 -5.51 -6.59
N VAL A 107 -0.21 -5.26 -6.88
CA VAL A 107 0.77 -4.89 -5.87
C VAL A 107 1.19 -3.44 -6.12
N PHE A 108 1.15 -2.64 -5.07
CA PHE A 108 1.63 -1.26 -5.06
C PHE A 108 2.89 -1.18 -4.20
N ALA A 109 3.88 -0.45 -4.68
CA ALA A 109 5.10 -0.16 -3.95
C ALA A 109 4.86 1.07 -3.05
N GLY A 110 5.08 0.93 -1.76
CA GLY A 110 4.94 2.01 -0.80
C GLY A 110 6.14 2.97 -0.80
N PRO A 111 6.01 4.14 -0.16
CA PRO A 111 7.02 5.20 -0.26
C PRO A 111 8.36 4.85 0.41
N ARG A 112 8.37 3.93 1.38
CA ARG A 112 9.61 3.51 2.07
C ARG A 112 10.53 2.64 1.23
N LEU A 113 10.06 2.12 0.08
CA LEU A 113 10.95 1.49 -0.91
C LEU A 113 11.91 2.49 -1.56
N GLY A 114 11.68 3.80 -1.38
CA GLY A 114 12.58 4.85 -1.83
C GLY A 114 12.69 4.96 -3.36
N ILE A 115 11.65 4.58 -4.09
CA ILE A 115 11.64 4.65 -5.55
C ILE A 115 11.42 6.09 -5.97
N HIS A 116 12.47 6.76 -6.44
CA HIS A 116 12.47 8.20 -6.73
C HIS A 116 13.05 8.56 -8.11
N ASN A 117 13.35 7.57 -8.95
CA ASN A 117 13.90 7.79 -10.28
C ASN A 117 13.37 6.78 -11.30
N ALA A 118 13.61 7.05 -12.58
CA ALA A 118 13.10 6.23 -13.68
C ALA A 118 13.61 4.78 -13.65
N ALA A 119 14.85 4.56 -13.24
CA ALA A 119 15.41 3.21 -13.14
C ALA A 119 14.71 2.38 -12.04
N GLY A 120 14.40 3.01 -10.89
CA GLY A 120 13.61 2.38 -9.84
C GLY A 120 12.17 2.07 -10.27
N LEU A 121 11.53 2.96 -11.03
CA LEU A 121 10.20 2.71 -11.60
C LEU A 121 10.22 1.52 -12.59
N GLU A 122 11.26 1.43 -13.41
CA GLU A 122 11.41 0.33 -14.35
C GLU A 122 11.64 -1.01 -13.62
N ALA A 123 12.50 -1.03 -12.60
CA ALA A 123 12.70 -2.21 -11.76
C ALA A 123 11.41 -2.67 -11.08
N ALA A 124 10.62 -1.74 -10.53
CA ALA A 124 9.32 -2.03 -9.95
C ALA A 124 8.34 -2.61 -10.99
N ALA A 125 8.30 -2.03 -12.19
CA ALA A 125 7.48 -2.52 -13.29
C ALA A 125 7.85 -3.95 -13.71
N GLN A 126 9.14 -4.28 -13.78
CA GLN A 126 9.62 -5.63 -14.09
C GLN A 126 9.20 -6.66 -13.03
N LEU A 127 9.05 -6.26 -11.77
CA LEU A 127 8.50 -7.10 -10.70
C LEU A 127 6.97 -7.16 -10.71
N GLY A 128 6.30 -6.50 -11.66
CA GLY A 128 4.85 -6.49 -11.79
C GLY A 128 4.13 -5.57 -10.80
N VAL A 129 4.84 -4.57 -10.26
CA VAL A 129 4.21 -3.50 -9.47
C VAL A 129 3.30 -2.68 -10.38
N ALA A 130 2.06 -2.44 -9.94
CA ALA A 130 1.07 -1.69 -10.71
C ALA A 130 1.07 -0.19 -10.39
N ARG A 131 1.49 0.18 -9.19
CA ARG A 131 1.57 1.58 -8.73
C ARG A 131 2.77 1.77 -7.82
N VAL A 132 3.43 2.92 -7.91
CA VAL A 132 4.49 3.35 -7.00
C VAL A 132 4.04 4.60 -6.25
N MET A 133 4.07 4.53 -4.93
CA MET A 133 3.89 5.71 -4.07
C MET A 133 5.24 6.40 -3.94
N LEU A 134 5.34 7.59 -4.52
CA LEU A 134 6.59 8.34 -4.52
C LEU A 134 6.91 8.91 -3.13
N PRO A 135 8.19 8.99 -2.75
CA PRO A 135 8.61 9.68 -1.53
C PRO A 135 8.15 11.14 -1.51
N ALA A 136 7.80 11.63 -0.32
CA ALA A 136 7.23 12.98 -0.15
C ALA A 136 8.24 14.11 -0.41
N GLU A 137 9.53 13.78 -0.43
CA GLU A 137 10.64 14.72 -0.62
C GLU A 137 10.86 15.11 -2.09
N LEU A 138 10.20 14.41 -3.03
CA LEU A 138 10.38 14.72 -4.46
C LEU A 138 9.73 16.05 -4.85
N PRO A 139 10.46 16.93 -5.54
CA PRO A 139 9.90 18.16 -6.09
C PRO A 139 8.90 17.85 -7.21
N MET A 140 7.93 18.74 -7.38
CA MET A 140 6.86 18.58 -8.39
C MET A 140 7.39 18.45 -9.82
N GLU A 141 8.51 19.09 -10.14
CA GLU A 141 9.16 18.99 -11.45
C GLU A 141 9.67 17.59 -11.75
N ASP A 142 10.26 16.92 -10.73
CA ASP A 142 10.73 15.55 -10.83
C ASP A 142 9.56 14.57 -10.93
N ILE A 143 8.51 14.77 -10.13
CA ILE A 143 7.28 13.98 -10.22
C ILE A 143 6.68 14.08 -11.63
N ALA A 144 6.60 15.29 -12.20
CA ALA A 144 6.09 15.49 -13.55
C ALA A 144 6.99 14.85 -14.61
N ALA A 145 8.32 14.86 -14.41
CA ALA A 145 9.26 14.20 -15.32
C ALA A 145 9.11 12.66 -15.26
N LEU A 146 8.97 12.09 -14.06
CA LEU A 146 8.72 10.66 -13.87
C LEU A 146 7.38 10.24 -14.45
N ALA A 147 6.33 11.01 -14.25
CA ALA A 147 4.98 10.72 -14.75
C ALA A 147 4.94 10.60 -16.29
N ARG A 148 5.74 11.41 -17.00
CA ARG A 148 5.82 11.31 -18.48
C ARG A 148 6.51 10.05 -19.00
N ARG A 149 7.32 9.39 -18.15
CA ARG A 149 8.15 8.22 -18.53
C ARG A 149 7.70 6.92 -17.88
N SER A 150 6.84 7.01 -16.87
CA SER A 150 6.41 5.86 -16.09
C SER A 150 5.45 4.97 -16.89
N SER A 151 5.69 3.67 -16.84
CA SER A 151 4.77 2.63 -17.30
C SER A 151 3.82 2.14 -16.20
N VAL A 152 4.06 2.57 -14.93
CA VAL A 152 3.24 2.23 -13.77
C VAL A 152 2.50 3.47 -13.26
N GLU A 153 1.40 3.27 -12.55
CA GLU A 153 0.69 4.36 -11.88
C GLU A 153 1.57 5.01 -10.81
N LEU A 154 1.46 6.31 -10.63
CA LEU A 154 2.17 7.03 -9.57
C LEU A 154 1.18 7.56 -8.53
N GLY A 155 1.54 7.43 -7.26
CA GLY A 155 0.85 8.04 -6.13
C GLY A 155 1.75 9.05 -5.44
N VAL A 156 1.17 10.14 -4.94
CA VAL A 156 1.89 11.18 -4.18
C VAL A 156 1.11 11.51 -2.91
N THR A 157 1.83 11.78 -1.83
CA THR A 157 1.23 12.25 -0.59
C THR A 157 0.99 13.75 -0.69
N VAL A 158 -0.27 14.17 -0.58
CA VAL A 158 -0.66 15.58 -0.70
C VAL A 158 -0.99 16.23 0.65
N GLN A 159 -1.32 15.42 1.66
CA GLN A 159 -1.63 15.88 3.01
C GLN A 159 -1.37 14.79 4.04
N GLY A 160 -0.92 15.16 5.22
CA GLY A 160 -0.72 14.27 6.36
C GLY A 160 0.50 14.63 7.18
N ALA A 161 0.74 13.85 8.24
CA ALA A 161 1.98 13.90 9.00
C ALA A 161 3.07 13.17 8.19
N LEU A 162 3.88 13.93 7.48
CA LEU A 162 4.98 13.37 6.69
C LEU A 162 6.13 12.98 7.61
N CYS A 163 6.65 11.77 7.44
CA CYS A 163 7.87 11.35 8.09
C CYS A 163 9.05 11.97 7.36
N SER A 164 9.72 12.94 8.00
CA SER A 164 10.87 13.65 7.44
C SER A 164 12.20 12.94 7.71
N SER A 165 12.20 11.93 8.57
CA SER A 165 13.42 11.21 8.97
C SER A 165 13.04 9.83 9.51
N LEU A 166 13.68 8.79 8.98
CA LEU A 166 13.59 7.43 9.48
C LEU A 166 14.93 7.05 10.11
N SER A 167 14.95 6.83 11.44
CA SER A 167 16.13 6.27 12.11
C SER A 167 16.05 4.75 12.06
N LEU A 168 17.07 4.15 11.46
CA LEU A 168 17.29 2.69 11.44
C LEU A 168 18.26 2.22 12.51
N ILE A 169 18.68 3.13 13.41
CA ILE A 169 19.65 2.83 14.48
C ILE A 169 18.84 2.67 15.78
N HIS A 170 18.91 1.48 16.34
CA HIS A 170 18.55 1.22 17.73
C HIS A 170 19.86 1.27 18.55
N ILE A 171 19.96 2.29 19.39
CA ILE A 171 21.06 2.43 20.37
C ILE A 171 20.58 1.87 21.69
#